data_27e067034b3a8b78838f9060205eea41
#
_entry.id   27e067034b3a8b78838f9060205eea41
#
_cell.length_a   1.000
_cell.length_b   1.000
_cell.length_c   1.000
_cell.angle_alpha   90.00
_cell.angle_beta   90.00
_cell.angle_gamma   90.00
#
_symmetry.space_group_name_H-M   'P 1'
#
loop_
_entity.id
_entity.type
_entity.pdbx_description
1 polymer ?
#
loop_
_entity_poly.entity_id
_entity_poly.type
_entity_poly.pdbx_seq_one_letter_code
_entity_poly.pdbx_strand_id
1 'polypeptide(L)'
;QGSYQFHFGGWGSAPTCLQYPVHLSTDSENSIYVIDEMNREIKKFGRCGNFLLQFGRGDFGPIFSLSVDAQDNMWVAESEHNRIRVFDGQGKVQRTLSAHLQEPVSIYCLPDGAYLVGDRSKSLLKHFDAQGNLIRETEKASLGVDEIYFLAWHPSHGIFGSDFWNSQIVHFNNQLEVQSVYHKPGRRAGQLGKVGGLSIFNDQLAVANFDGGKVQIFDLST
;
A
#
# COMPACT_ATOMS: atom_id res chain seq x y z
N GLN A 1 21.85 0.13 12.25
CA GLN A 1 22.15 -0.29 10.88
C GLN A 1 21.64 -1.71 10.69
N GLY A 2 20.78 -1.93 9.67
CA GLY A 2 20.29 -3.28 9.33
C GLY A 2 21.43 -4.09 8.70
N SER A 3 21.53 -5.38 9.07
CA SER A 3 22.42 -6.33 8.40
C SER A 3 21.63 -7.11 7.35
N TYR A 4 22.22 -7.28 6.17
CA TYR A 4 21.66 -8.16 5.15
C TYR A 4 21.56 -9.58 5.70
N GLN A 5 20.39 -10.21 5.51
CA GLN A 5 20.14 -11.57 5.97
C GLN A 5 20.13 -12.54 4.79
N PHE A 6 19.20 -12.35 3.86
CA PHE A 6 19.05 -13.18 2.67
C PHE A 6 18.19 -12.46 1.62
N HIS A 7 18.13 -13.02 0.44
CA HIS A 7 17.16 -12.64 -0.60
C HIS A 7 16.40 -13.88 -1.08
N PHE A 8 15.24 -13.65 -1.64
CA PHE A 8 14.43 -14.66 -2.31
C PHE A 8 13.78 -14.06 -3.57
N GLY A 9 13.26 -14.93 -4.42
CA GLY A 9 12.81 -14.55 -5.74
C GLY A 9 14.00 -14.35 -6.68
N GLY A 10 13.92 -14.86 -7.87
CA GLY A 10 14.80 -14.56 -9.00
C GLY A 10 13.96 -13.90 -10.08
N TRP A 11 14.57 -13.42 -11.13
CA TRP A 11 13.84 -12.91 -12.29
C TRP A 11 13.13 -14.05 -13.02
N GLY A 12 11.82 -13.92 -13.26
CA GLY A 12 11.06 -14.87 -14.07
C GLY A 12 9.63 -15.08 -13.64
N SER A 13 8.96 -16.03 -14.31
CA SER A 13 7.55 -16.39 -14.09
C SER A 13 7.35 -17.69 -13.32
N ALA A 14 8.44 -18.36 -12.93
CA ALA A 14 8.35 -19.57 -12.10
C ALA A 14 7.75 -19.24 -10.71
N PRO A 15 7.15 -20.21 -9.99
CA PRO A 15 6.56 -19.95 -8.68
C PRO A 15 7.50 -19.27 -7.68
N THR A 16 8.77 -19.63 -7.68
CA THR A 16 9.79 -19.05 -6.80
C THR A 16 10.40 -17.74 -7.31
N CYS A 17 10.04 -17.29 -8.52
CA CYS A 17 10.57 -16.09 -9.16
C CYS A 17 9.59 -14.91 -9.08
N LEU A 18 10.11 -13.70 -9.24
CA LEU A 18 9.35 -12.45 -9.31
C LEU A 18 9.78 -11.70 -10.57
N GLN A 19 8.84 -11.07 -11.27
CA GLN A 19 9.16 -10.35 -12.50
C GLN A 19 9.10 -8.82 -12.31
N TYR A 20 8.11 -8.34 -11.60
CA TYR A 20 8.01 -6.92 -11.23
C TYR A 20 7.30 -6.76 -9.87
N PRO A 21 8.02 -7.00 -8.76
CA PRO A 21 7.44 -6.84 -7.42
C PRO A 21 7.22 -5.36 -7.12
N VAL A 22 5.98 -4.96 -6.87
CA VAL A 22 5.60 -3.54 -6.65
C VAL A 22 5.17 -3.24 -5.23
N HIS A 23 4.62 -4.21 -4.52
CA HIS A 23 4.18 -4.03 -3.14
C HIS A 23 4.28 -5.33 -2.36
N LEU A 24 4.48 -5.21 -1.06
CA LEU A 24 4.50 -6.34 -0.14
C LEU A 24 3.78 -6.00 1.18
N SER A 25 3.26 -7.02 1.84
CA SER A 25 2.75 -6.97 3.20
C SER A 25 3.00 -8.30 3.89
N THR A 26 2.86 -8.35 5.21
CA THR A 26 3.10 -9.56 6.01
C THR A 26 1.88 -9.91 6.84
N ASP A 27 1.68 -11.22 7.10
CA ASP A 27 0.71 -11.71 8.05
C ASP A 27 1.30 -11.89 9.46
N SER A 28 0.48 -12.31 10.42
CA SER A 28 0.89 -12.52 11.81
C SER A 28 1.97 -13.60 12.00
N GLU A 29 2.12 -14.52 11.04
CA GLU A 29 3.17 -15.55 11.01
C GLU A 29 4.45 -15.07 10.32
N ASN A 30 4.50 -13.78 9.91
CA ASN A 30 5.55 -13.18 9.11
C ASN A 30 5.73 -13.81 7.72
N SER A 31 4.67 -14.42 7.17
CA SER A 31 4.69 -14.78 5.75
C SER A 31 4.57 -13.49 4.92
N ILE A 32 5.22 -13.47 3.78
CA ILE A 32 5.37 -12.28 2.93
C ILE A 32 4.49 -12.45 1.71
N TYR A 33 3.52 -11.57 1.53
CA TYR A 33 2.72 -11.47 0.31
C TYR A 33 3.34 -10.43 -0.61
N VAL A 34 3.53 -10.79 -1.88
CA VAL A 34 4.15 -9.91 -2.89
C VAL A 34 3.24 -9.81 -4.09
N ILE A 35 2.92 -8.57 -4.49
CA ILE A 35 2.32 -8.31 -5.82
C ILE A 35 3.43 -8.44 -6.86
N ASP A 36 3.28 -9.40 -7.76
CA ASP A 36 4.11 -9.55 -8.97
C ASP A 36 3.31 -9.00 -10.16
N GLU A 37 3.46 -7.70 -10.41
CA GLU A 37 2.58 -6.95 -11.31
C GLU A 37 2.67 -7.45 -12.76
N MET A 38 3.86 -7.73 -13.26
CA MET A 38 4.03 -8.19 -14.62
C MET A 38 3.48 -9.61 -14.85
N ASN A 39 3.49 -10.46 -13.83
CA ASN A 39 2.83 -11.77 -13.87
C ASN A 39 1.33 -11.68 -13.50
N ARG A 40 0.84 -10.52 -13.05
CA ARG A 40 -0.54 -10.27 -12.61
C ARG A 40 -1.00 -11.29 -11.59
N GLU A 41 -0.18 -11.53 -10.59
CA GLU A 41 -0.46 -12.50 -9.54
C GLU A 41 0.09 -12.04 -8.19
N ILE A 42 -0.38 -12.67 -7.14
CA ILE A 42 0.15 -12.50 -5.80
C ILE A 42 0.84 -13.80 -5.40
N LYS A 43 2.03 -13.66 -4.84
CA LYS A 43 2.83 -14.77 -4.32
C LYS A 43 2.99 -14.63 -2.82
N LYS A 44 2.82 -15.76 -2.11
CA LYS A 44 3.09 -15.89 -0.69
C LYS A 44 4.38 -16.65 -0.48
N PHE A 45 5.25 -16.08 0.34
CA PHE A 45 6.49 -16.70 0.79
C PHE A 45 6.48 -16.79 2.32
N GLY A 46 7.08 -17.84 2.86
CA GLY A 46 7.31 -17.92 4.29
C GLY A 46 8.38 -16.94 4.74
N ARG A 47 8.50 -16.74 6.05
CA ARG A 47 9.45 -15.79 6.67
C ARG A 47 10.91 -16.00 6.28
N CYS A 48 11.28 -17.16 5.77
CA CYS A 48 12.62 -17.50 5.29
C CYS A 48 12.73 -17.43 3.76
N GLY A 49 11.71 -16.91 3.06
CA GLY A 49 11.69 -16.76 1.61
C GLY A 49 11.32 -18.01 0.83
N ASN A 50 10.92 -19.10 1.49
CA ASN A 50 10.42 -20.30 0.82
C ASN A 50 9.03 -20.03 0.22
N PHE A 51 8.84 -20.40 -1.04
CA PHE A 51 7.56 -20.27 -1.73
C PHE A 51 6.48 -21.12 -1.05
N LEU A 52 5.31 -20.53 -0.84
CA LEU A 52 4.16 -21.21 -0.24
C LEU A 52 3.03 -21.40 -1.23
N LEU A 53 2.56 -20.32 -1.87
CA LEU A 53 1.48 -20.37 -2.88
C LEU A 53 1.50 -19.14 -3.78
N GLN A 54 0.76 -19.23 -4.89
CA GLN A 54 0.46 -18.11 -5.78
C GLN A 54 -0.99 -18.20 -6.24
N PHE A 55 -1.59 -17.05 -6.55
CA PHE A 55 -2.96 -16.98 -7.03
C PHE A 55 -3.23 -15.71 -7.82
N GLY A 56 -4.36 -15.68 -8.52
CA GLY A 56 -4.85 -14.52 -9.25
C GLY A 56 -4.33 -14.37 -10.67
N ARG A 57 -3.42 -15.24 -11.13
CA ARG A 57 -2.92 -15.18 -12.50
C ARG A 57 -4.05 -15.25 -13.53
N GLY A 58 -4.15 -14.21 -14.36
CA GLY A 58 -5.21 -14.09 -15.37
C GLY A 58 -6.57 -13.62 -14.83
N ASP A 59 -6.69 -13.38 -13.53
CA ASP A 59 -7.89 -12.88 -12.87
C ASP A 59 -7.73 -11.42 -12.38
N PHE A 60 -6.51 -10.99 -12.12
CA PHE A 60 -6.21 -9.60 -11.82
C PHE A 60 -5.94 -8.78 -13.09
N GLY A 61 -6.47 -7.54 -13.13
CA GLY A 61 -5.89 -6.46 -13.91
C GLY A 61 -4.60 -5.94 -13.26
N PRO A 62 -4.09 -4.76 -13.63
CA PRO A 62 -3.01 -4.11 -12.90
C PRO A 62 -3.40 -3.88 -11.43
N ILE A 63 -2.56 -4.36 -10.52
CA ILE A 63 -2.73 -4.18 -9.07
C ILE A 63 -1.44 -3.58 -8.48
N PHE A 64 -1.59 -2.58 -7.61
CA PHE A 64 -0.45 -1.84 -7.07
C PHE A 64 -0.38 -1.88 -5.55
N SER A 65 -1.47 -2.25 -4.88
CA SER A 65 -1.54 -2.22 -3.42
C SER A 65 -2.29 -3.40 -2.85
N LEU A 66 -1.74 -3.95 -1.80
CA LEU A 66 -2.37 -4.93 -0.94
C LEU A 66 -2.14 -4.56 0.54
N SER A 67 -3.03 -5.04 1.40
CA SER A 67 -2.86 -4.93 2.85
C SER A 67 -3.33 -6.22 3.50
N VAL A 68 -2.71 -6.61 4.62
CA VAL A 68 -3.16 -7.76 5.41
C VAL A 68 -3.82 -7.23 6.68
N ASP A 69 -5.01 -7.74 7.00
CA ASP A 69 -5.75 -7.35 8.21
C ASP A 69 -5.33 -8.17 9.44
N ALA A 70 -5.88 -7.82 10.60
CA ALA A 70 -5.58 -8.49 11.87
C ALA A 70 -6.07 -9.96 11.95
N GLN A 71 -6.85 -10.42 10.97
CA GLN A 71 -7.32 -11.79 10.82
C GLN A 71 -6.55 -12.55 9.75
N ASP A 72 -5.44 -11.99 9.27
CA ASP A 72 -4.59 -12.53 8.20
C ASP A 72 -5.29 -12.67 6.84
N ASN A 73 -6.38 -11.92 6.61
CA ASN A 73 -6.96 -11.81 5.29
C ASN A 73 -6.21 -10.75 4.49
N MET A 74 -6.04 -11.02 3.22
CA MET A 74 -5.37 -10.12 2.31
C MET A 74 -6.38 -9.32 1.48
N TRP A 75 -6.26 -8.02 1.52
CA TRP A 75 -7.09 -7.05 0.81
C TRP A 75 -6.34 -6.52 -0.40
N VAL A 76 -6.98 -6.52 -1.57
CA VAL A 76 -6.37 -6.11 -2.84
C VAL A 76 -7.24 -5.06 -3.51
N ALA A 77 -6.67 -3.92 -3.84
CA ALA A 77 -7.32 -2.88 -4.62
C ALA A 77 -7.18 -3.17 -6.12
N GLU A 78 -8.32 -3.31 -6.80
CA GLU A 78 -8.42 -3.61 -8.24
C GLU A 78 -9.05 -2.43 -8.98
N SER A 79 -8.20 -1.55 -9.46
CA SER A 79 -8.58 -0.29 -10.10
C SER A 79 -9.46 -0.48 -11.33
N GLU A 80 -9.07 -1.36 -12.25
CA GLU A 80 -9.84 -1.63 -13.47
C GLU A 80 -11.24 -2.21 -13.23
N HIS A 81 -11.43 -2.86 -12.08
CA HIS A 81 -12.70 -3.49 -11.72
C HIS A 81 -13.51 -2.67 -10.70
N ASN A 82 -13.02 -1.50 -10.29
CA ASN A 82 -13.68 -0.63 -9.30
C ASN A 82 -14.05 -1.37 -8.01
N ARG A 83 -13.17 -2.24 -7.53
CA ARG A 83 -13.46 -3.09 -6.39
C ARG A 83 -12.23 -3.35 -5.51
N ILE A 84 -12.52 -3.80 -4.30
CA ILE A 84 -11.55 -4.43 -3.42
C ILE A 84 -11.98 -5.89 -3.25
N ARG A 85 -11.06 -6.82 -3.41
CA ARG A 85 -11.27 -8.22 -3.03
C ARG A 85 -10.50 -8.55 -1.77
N VAL A 86 -11.14 -9.35 -0.92
CA VAL A 86 -10.54 -9.87 0.31
C VAL A 86 -10.36 -11.38 0.13
N PHE A 87 -9.15 -11.86 0.36
CA PHE A 87 -8.76 -13.24 0.22
C PHE A 87 -8.33 -13.80 1.58
N ASP A 88 -8.59 -15.08 1.82
CA ASP A 88 -7.99 -15.78 2.96
C ASP A 88 -6.51 -16.14 2.71
N GLY A 89 -5.87 -16.69 3.73
CA GLY A 89 -4.47 -17.11 3.66
C GLY A 89 -4.15 -18.19 2.63
N GLN A 90 -5.17 -18.76 1.96
CA GLN A 90 -5.04 -19.75 0.89
C GLN A 90 -5.34 -19.14 -0.50
N GLY A 91 -5.59 -17.84 -0.59
CA GLY A 91 -5.87 -17.15 -1.84
C GLY A 91 -7.31 -17.31 -2.34
N LYS A 92 -8.25 -17.75 -1.49
CA LYS A 92 -9.66 -17.86 -1.83
C LYS A 92 -10.39 -16.57 -1.49
N VAL A 93 -11.19 -16.05 -2.43
CA VAL A 93 -12.01 -14.85 -2.23
C VAL A 93 -13.05 -15.09 -1.15
N GLN A 94 -13.04 -14.23 -0.14
CA GLN A 94 -13.99 -14.19 0.98
C GLN A 94 -15.06 -13.10 0.79
N ARG A 95 -14.61 -11.92 0.33
CA ARG A 95 -15.49 -10.75 0.14
C ARG A 95 -15.10 -9.99 -1.13
N THR A 96 -16.07 -9.31 -1.71
CA THR A 96 -15.87 -8.32 -2.78
C THR A 96 -16.63 -7.05 -2.39
N LEU A 97 -15.95 -5.93 -2.40
CA LEU A 97 -16.45 -4.62 -2.04
C LEU A 97 -16.32 -3.69 -3.25
N SER A 98 -17.41 -3.04 -3.65
CA SER A 98 -17.42 -2.11 -4.78
C SER A 98 -18.22 -0.82 -4.50
N ALA A 99 -18.99 -0.80 -3.42
CA ALA A 99 -19.73 0.39 -3.04
C ALA A 99 -18.81 1.58 -2.78
N HIS A 100 -19.15 2.73 -3.36
CA HIS A 100 -18.38 3.98 -3.23
C HIS A 100 -16.95 3.95 -3.80
N LEU A 101 -16.58 2.95 -4.61
CA LEU A 101 -15.26 2.83 -5.22
C LEU A 101 -15.33 3.15 -6.73
N GLN A 102 -14.34 3.95 -7.18
CA GLN A 102 -14.13 4.31 -8.58
C GLN A 102 -12.62 4.40 -8.81
N GLU A 103 -11.99 3.36 -9.30
CA GLU A 103 -10.55 3.25 -9.49
C GLU A 103 -9.72 3.24 -8.17
N PRO A 104 -9.99 2.29 -7.24
CA PRO A 104 -9.18 2.16 -6.02
C PRO A 104 -7.75 1.74 -6.40
N VAL A 105 -6.75 2.50 -5.95
CA VAL A 105 -5.33 2.26 -6.26
C VAL A 105 -4.52 1.85 -5.04
N SER A 106 -4.99 2.16 -3.84
CA SER A 106 -4.35 1.73 -2.60
C SER A 106 -5.35 1.30 -1.55
N ILE A 107 -4.89 0.44 -0.65
CA ILE A 107 -5.66 -0.11 0.47
C ILE A 107 -4.77 -0.20 1.70
N TYR A 108 -5.28 0.17 2.87
CA TYR A 108 -4.63 0.00 4.16
C TYR A 108 -5.65 -0.43 5.21
N CYS A 109 -5.45 -1.61 5.81
CA CYS A 109 -6.31 -2.12 6.88
C CYS A 109 -5.87 -1.52 8.22
N LEU A 110 -6.82 -0.97 8.97
CA LEU A 110 -6.61 -0.44 10.31
C LEU A 110 -6.78 -1.56 11.36
N PRO A 111 -6.17 -1.42 12.54
CA PRO A 111 -6.22 -2.47 13.58
C PRO A 111 -7.62 -2.78 14.12
N ASP A 112 -8.56 -1.85 14.01
CA ASP A 112 -9.96 -1.99 14.44
C ASP A 112 -10.87 -2.64 13.39
N GLY A 113 -10.30 -3.03 12.24
CA GLY A 113 -11.01 -3.63 11.10
C GLY A 113 -11.57 -2.63 10.10
N ALA A 114 -11.51 -1.33 10.39
CA ALA A 114 -11.76 -0.28 9.41
C ALA A 114 -10.65 -0.27 8.35
N TYR A 115 -10.86 0.43 7.23
CA TYR A 115 -9.84 0.49 6.18
C TYR A 115 -9.87 1.80 5.41
N LEU A 116 -8.70 2.14 4.88
CA LEU A 116 -8.46 3.32 4.08
C LEU A 116 -8.24 2.92 2.62
N VAL A 117 -8.80 3.70 1.69
CA VAL A 117 -8.67 3.46 0.24
C VAL A 117 -8.26 4.75 -0.43
N GLY A 118 -7.11 4.73 -1.12
CA GLY A 118 -6.81 5.74 -2.12
C GLY A 118 -7.62 5.46 -3.38
N ASP A 119 -8.43 6.43 -3.79
CA ASP A 119 -9.32 6.31 -4.95
C ASP A 119 -8.99 7.40 -5.97
N ARG A 120 -8.71 6.98 -7.20
CA ARG A 120 -8.23 7.89 -8.26
C ARG A 120 -9.31 8.83 -8.79
N SER A 121 -10.60 8.58 -8.54
CA SER A 121 -11.71 9.32 -9.13
C SER A 121 -11.85 10.76 -8.63
N LYS A 122 -12.74 11.02 -7.68
CA LYS A 122 -13.01 12.34 -7.13
C LYS A 122 -12.38 12.59 -5.77
N SER A 123 -12.15 11.51 -5.05
CA SER A 123 -11.64 11.52 -3.68
C SER A 123 -10.17 11.09 -3.67
N LEU A 124 -9.36 11.71 -2.82
CA LEU A 124 -7.99 11.28 -2.60
C LEU A 124 -7.92 10.05 -1.72
N LEU A 125 -8.70 10.08 -0.64
CA LEU A 125 -8.68 9.08 0.39
C LEU A 125 -10.09 8.88 0.93
N LYS A 126 -10.48 7.62 1.10
CA LYS A 126 -11.75 7.19 1.68
C LYS A 126 -11.50 6.34 2.90
N HIS A 127 -12.33 6.52 3.92
CA HIS A 127 -12.33 5.73 5.15
C HIS A 127 -13.63 4.96 5.25
N PHE A 128 -13.53 3.66 5.41
CA PHE A 128 -14.66 2.75 5.56
C PHE A 128 -14.60 2.05 6.91
N ASP A 129 -15.78 1.72 7.48
CA ASP A 129 -15.86 0.85 8.64
C ASP A 129 -15.60 -0.63 8.26
N ALA A 130 -15.53 -1.51 9.26
CA ALA A 130 -15.32 -2.95 9.06
C ALA A 130 -16.45 -3.62 8.27
N GLN A 131 -17.64 -3.03 8.19
CA GLN A 131 -18.79 -3.51 7.44
C GLN A 131 -18.76 -3.07 5.97
N GLY A 132 -17.94 -2.07 5.62
CA GLY A 132 -17.82 -1.52 4.30
C GLY A 132 -18.66 -0.28 4.05
N ASN A 133 -19.19 0.35 5.08
CA ASN A 133 -19.88 1.62 4.95
C ASN A 133 -18.84 2.75 4.87
N LEU A 134 -19.06 3.68 3.94
CA LEU A 134 -18.23 4.88 3.84
C LEU A 134 -18.48 5.80 5.04
N ILE A 135 -17.45 6.01 5.84
CA ILE A 135 -17.49 6.91 7.00
C ILE A 135 -17.18 8.33 6.55
N ARG A 136 -16.13 8.49 5.74
CA ARG A 136 -15.60 9.79 5.34
C ARG A 136 -14.76 9.69 4.08
N GLU A 137 -14.64 10.81 3.36
CA GLU A 137 -13.74 10.95 2.23
C GLU A 137 -13.12 12.33 2.18
N THR A 138 -11.92 12.42 1.60
CA THR A 138 -11.24 13.68 1.30
C THR A 138 -11.28 13.93 -0.19
N GLU A 139 -11.87 15.07 -0.61
CA GLU A 139 -11.92 15.43 -2.02
C GLU A 139 -10.57 15.95 -2.53
N LYS A 140 -10.30 15.75 -3.82
CA LYS A 140 -9.07 16.21 -4.49
C LYS A 140 -8.90 17.73 -4.57
N ALA A 141 -9.94 18.49 -4.25
CA ALA A 141 -10.01 19.93 -4.54
C ALA A 141 -8.80 20.70 -4.02
N SER A 142 -8.08 21.33 -4.93
CA SER A 142 -7.08 22.40 -4.73
C SER A 142 -5.77 22.07 -4.00
N LEU A 143 -5.44 20.80 -3.75
CA LEU A 143 -4.22 20.43 -3.01
C LEU A 143 -2.99 20.18 -3.89
N GLY A 144 -3.15 20.10 -5.23
CA GLY A 144 -2.06 19.70 -6.12
C GLY A 144 -1.61 18.26 -5.89
N VAL A 145 -2.52 17.41 -5.39
CA VAL A 145 -2.34 15.99 -5.15
C VAL A 145 -3.27 15.23 -6.09
N ASP A 146 -2.72 14.31 -6.87
CA ASP A 146 -3.51 13.58 -7.86
C ASP A 146 -3.98 12.22 -7.36
N GLU A 147 -3.10 11.45 -6.75
CA GLU A 147 -3.34 10.06 -6.40
C GLU A 147 -2.57 9.64 -5.16
N ILE A 148 -3.15 8.79 -4.34
CA ILE A 148 -2.47 8.19 -3.18
C ILE A 148 -2.23 6.70 -3.46
N TYR A 149 -0.99 6.36 -3.81
CA TYR A 149 -0.58 5.00 -4.17
C TYR A 149 -0.20 4.13 -2.98
N PHE A 150 0.43 4.71 -1.97
CA PHE A 150 0.85 3.96 -0.78
C PHE A 150 0.41 4.72 0.46
N LEU A 151 0.01 3.96 1.46
CA LEU A 151 -0.51 4.46 2.72
C LEU A 151 0.31 3.90 3.88
N ALA A 152 0.50 4.73 4.89
CA ALA A 152 0.98 4.32 6.19
C ALA A 152 0.16 5.05 7.26
N TRP A 153 -0.09 4.41 8.39
CA TRP A 153 -0.89 4.96 9.47
C TRP A 153 -0.18 4.82 10.81
N HIS A 154 -0.37 5.81 11.66
CA HIS A 154 0.07 5.80 13.04
C HIS A 154 -1.04 6.34 13.96
N PRO A 155 -1.30 5.71 15.12
CA PRO A 155 -2.42 6.10 15.98
C PRO A 155 -2.35 7.57 16.46
N SER A 156 -1.16 8.08 16.73
CA SER A 156 -0.95 9.44 17.23
C SER A 156 -0.65 10.46 16.12
N HIS A 157 -0.05 10.04 15.02
CA HIS A 157 0.40 10.95 13.96
C HIS A 157 -0.52 10.94 12.72
N GLY A 158 -1.53 10.06 12.68
CA GLY A 158 -2.49 10.02 11.57
C GLY A 158 -1.99 9.22 10.36
N ILE A 159 -2.35 9.68 9.16
CA ILE A 159 -2.20 8.95 7.91
C ILE A 159 -1.23 9.68 7.01
N PHE A 160 -0.32 8.93 6.40
CA PHE A 160 0.61 9.41 5.38
C PHE A 160 0.32 8.72 4.06
N GLY A 161 0.10 9.50 3.02
CA GLY A 161 -0.14 9.03 1.67
C GLY A 161 0.96 9.48 0.72
N SER A 162 1.44 8.61 -0.17
CA SER A 162 2.38 8.99 -1.21
C SER A 162 1.67 9.34 -2.50
N ASP A 163 1.92 10.54 -3.04
CA ASP A 163 1.63 10.90 -4.42
C ASP A 163 2.89 10.65 -5.26
N PHE A 164 2.92 9.50 -5.92
CA PHE A 164 4.07 9.03 -6.67
C PHE A 164 4.46 9.97 -7.82
N TRP A 165 3.48 10.45 -8.58
CA TRP A 165 3.72 11.25 -9.78
C TRP A 165 4.18 12.67 -9.46
N ASN A 166 3.66 13.26 -8.40
CA ASN A 166 4.01 14.62 -7.98
C ASN A 166 5.16 14.66 -6.96
N SER A 167 5.74 13.50 -6.61
CA SER A 167 6.85 13.42 -5.66
C SER A 167 6.52 14.07 -4.31
N GLN A 168 5.33 13.73 -3.77
CA GLN A 168 4.79 14.34 -2.55
C GLN A 168 4.45 13.28 -1.52
N ILE A 169 4.45 13.70 -0.25
CA ILE A 169 3.82 12.98 0.86
C ILE A 169 2.72 13.87 1.42
N VAL A 170 1.52 13.35 1.49
CA VAL A 170 0.38 14.03 2.08
C VAL A 170 0.16 13.47 3.48
N HIS A 171 0.10 14.36 4.46
CA HIS A 171 -0.21 14.01 5.84
C HIS A 171 -1.65 14.38 6.14
N PHE A 172 -2.42 13.41 6.62
CA PHE A 172 -3.81 13.57 7.07
C PHE A 172 -3.88 13.25 8.57
N ASN A 173 -4.76 13.94 9.30
CA ASN A 173 -5.16 13.48 10.62
C ASN A 173 -6.11 12.27 10.53
N ASN A 174 -6.49 11.71 11.68
CA ASN A 174 -7.41 10.57 11.72
C ASN A 174 -8.86 10.90 11.27
N GLN A 175 -9.16 12.19 11.05
CA GLN A 175 -10.42 12.67 10.48
C GLN A 175 -10.35 12.85 8.95
N LEU A 176 -9.26 12.42 8.30
CA LEU A 176 -8.95 12.64 6.89
C LEU A 176 -8.82 14.11 6.47
N GLU A 177 -8.54 14.99 7.40
CA GLU A 177 -8.23 16.39 7.08
C GLU A 177 -6.75 16.51 6.76
N VAL A 178 -6.42 17.15 5.64
CA VAL A 178 -5.04 17.39 5.24
C VAL A 178 -4.37 18.36 6.21
N GLN A 179 -3.30 17.91 6.84
CA GLN A 179 -2.49 18.71 7.76
C GLN A 179 -1.33 19.38 7.04
N SER A 180 -0.70 18.67 6.13
CA SER A 180 0.41 19.19 5.35
C SER A 180 0.66 18.37 4.09
N VAL A 181 1.30 19.01 3.10
CA VAL A 181 1.83 18.34 1.92
C VAL A 181 3.34 18.59 1.91
N TYR A 182 4.12 17.53 2.05
CA TYR A 182 5.56 17.61 1.94
C TYR A 182 5.96 17.44 0.47
N HIS A 183 6.32 18.57 -0.15
CA HIS A 183 6.76 18.63 -1.53
C HIS A 183 8.14 19.33 -1.59
N LYS A 184 9.20 18.53 -1.68
CA LYS A 184 10.56 19.04 -1.79
C LYS A 184 11.32 18.22 -2.84
N PRO A 185 11.05 18.46 -4.13
CA PRO A 185 11.56 17.60 -5.20
C PRO A 185 13.08 17.64 -5.29
N GLY A 186 13.67 16.47 -5.60
CA GLY A 186 15.10 16.34 -5.80
C GLY A 186 15.70 15.03 -5.30
N ARG A 187 17.03 14.95 -5.37
CA ARG A 187 17.78 13.71 -5.06
C ARG A 187 18.67 13.82 -3.82
N ARG A 188 18.71 14.97 -3.14
CA ARG A 188 19.51 15.15 -1.91
C ARG A 188 18.77 14.58 -0.68
N ALA A 189 19.45 14.52 0.45
CA ALA A 189 18.83 14.18 1.72
C ALA A 189 17.68 15.14 2.04
N GLY A 190 16.53 14.61 2.49
CA GLY A 190 15.32 15.38 2.73
C GLY A 190 14.59 15.87 1.45
N GLN A 191 15.06 15.51 0.25
CA GLN A 191 14.33 15.77 -1.00
C GLN A 191 13.68 14.48 -1.50
N LEU A 192 12.49 14.63 -2.12
CA LEU A 192 11.72 13.53 -2.67
C LEU A 192 11.89 13.47 -4.20
N GLY A 193 12.22 12.29 -4.73
CA GLY A 193 11.91 11.91 -6.09
C GLY A 193 10.54 11.23 -6.12
N LYS A 194 10.29 10.33 -7.05
CA LYS A 194 9.08 9.53 -7.04
C LYS A 194 8.99 8.72 -5.74
N VAL A 195 7.97 9.02 -4.95
CA VAL A 195 7.76 8.37 -3.65
C VAL A 195 7.06 7.03 -3.89
N GLY A 196 7.81 5.94 -3.72
CA GLY A 196 7.30 4.57 -3.77
C GLY A 196 6.54 4.19 -2.49
N GLY A 197 7.02 3.15 -1.79
CA GLY A 197 6.38 2.69 -0.55
C GLY A 197 6.59 3.61 0.65
N LEU A 198 5.64 3.56 1.56
CA LEU A 198 5.69 4.17 2.88
C LEU A 198 5.53 3.09 3.95
N SER A 199 6.23 3.23 5.06
CA SER A 199 6.04 2.39 6.25
C SER A 199 6.35 3.18 7.50
N ILE A 200 5.59 2.93 8.57
CA ILE A 200 5.83 3.55 9.87
C ILE A 200 6.22 2.47 10.87
N PHE A 201 7.27 2.73 11.63
CA PHE A 201 7.68 1.92 12.76
C PHE A 201 8.08 2.84 13.91
N ASN A 202 7.41 2.71 15.03
CA ASN A 202 7.45 3.70 16.12
C ASN A 202 7.10 5.09 15.56
N ASP A 203 7.83 6.12 15.95
CA ASP A 203 7.65 7.50 15.46
C ASP A 203 8.52 7.82 14.22
N GLN A 204 8.82 6.82 13.41
CA GLN A 204 9.64 6.97 12.20
C GLN A 204 8.87 6.58 10.94
N LEU A 205 8.83 7.49 9.96
CA LEU A 205 8.32 7.25 8.63
C LEU A 205 9.47 6.89 7.68
N ALA A 206 9.47 5.67 7.20
CA ALA A 206 10.36 5.21 6.13
C ALA A 206 9.73 5.50 4.77
N VAL A 207 10.48 6.12 3.88
CA VAL A 207 10.06 6.55 2.55
C VAL A 207 10.98 5.95 1.49
N ALA A 208 10.45 5.09 0.63
CA ALA A 208 11.17 4.59 -0.53
C ALA A 208 11.18 5.65 -1.63
N ASN A 209 12.36 6.20 -1.90
CA ASN A 209 12.55 7.24 -2.91
C ASN A 209 13.08 6.59 -4.21
N PHE A 210 12.18 6.33 -5.16
CA PHE A 210 12.45 5.56 -6.36
C PHE A 210 13.53 6.21 -7.24
N ASP A 211 13.37 7.48 -7.61
CA ASP A 211 14.34 8.18 -8.48
C ASP A 211 15.69 8.44 -7.79
N GLY A 212 15.71 8.41 -6.49
CA GLY A 212 16.91 8.62 -5.68
C GLY A 212 17.67 7.33 -5.36
N GLY A 213 17.07 6.15 -5.61
CA GLY A 213 17.62 4.83 -5.27
C GLY A 213 17.94 4.70 -3.77
N LYS A 214 17.10 5.27 -2.90
CA LYS A 214 17.36 5.34 -1.44
C LYS A 214 16.08 5.22 -0.63
N VAL A 215 16.22 4.79 0.60
CA VAL A 215 15.21 4.93 1.64
C VAL A 215 15.59 6.11 2.53
N GLN A 216 14.62 6.94 2.85
CA GLN A 216 14.79 8.05 3.80
C GLN A 216 13.91 7.81 5.01
N ILE A 217 14.43 8.17 6.18
CA ILE A 217 13.73 8.05 7.45
C ILE A 217 13.44 9.46 7.96
N PHE A 218 12.17 9.73 8.25
CA PHE A 218 11.71 10.97 8.85
C PHE A 218 11.25 10.68 10.27
N ASP A 219 11.65 11.53 11.22
CA ASP A 219 11.18 11.47 12.60
C ASP A 219 9.83 12.22 12.68
N LEU A 220 8.81 11.58 13.24
CA LEU A 220 7.46 12.12 13.39
C LEU A 220 7.25 12.77 14.76
N SER A 221 8.21 12.65 15.70
CA SER A 221 8.12 13.18 17.07
C SER A 221 8.50 14.66 17.19
N THR A 222 8.87 15.32 16.09
CA THR A 222 9.36 16.71 16.07
C THR A 222 8.37 17.71 15.50
#